data_a76830117bc5748298ec4e5db16c08e3
#
_entry.id   a76830117bc5748298ec4e5db16c08e3
#
_cell.length_a   1.000
_cell.length_b   1.000
_cell.length_c   1.000
_cell.angle_alpha   90.00
_cell.angle_beta   90.00
_cell.angle_gamma   90.00
#
_symmetry.space_group_name_H-M   'P 1'
#
loop_
_entity.id
_entity.type
_entity.pdbx_description
1 polymer ?
#
loop_
_entity_poly.entity_id
_entity_poly.type
_entity_poly.pdbx_seq_one_letter_code
_entity_poly.pdbx_strand_id
1 'polypeptide(L)'
;MKASPRARHFAVLAAAALLSACTVGGPDLPAAGVATAPAPSAVAPAGSGSGALRQVAELPSPPATAGGTEQPIAVSDTLEIFVFQVPDLSRSVQVDSTGRITLPLVGSLSVAGKSLRAVEAEITRAYATNYLQNPQITVAVKDSVSRRVTVDGEVARSGVYPLPPTASLLDAIALSGGLSKVADDKKVFVYRDINGRKLVANYDVAAIRAGQRNDPRLYGGDVVVVFSSGSKIAMQNLKEALGVATPIARLAIP
;
A
#
# COMPACT_ATOMS: atom_id res chain seq x y z
N MET A 1 -48.02 -45.71 -21.81
CA MET A 1 -47.30 -46.85 -21.19
C MET A 1 -46.26 -46.24 -20.27
N LYS A 2 -46.53 -46.30 -18.95
CA LYS A 2 -45.83 -47.03 -17.87
C LYS A 2 -44.36 -46.65 -17.80
N ALA A 3 -43.70 -46.21 -16.73
CA ALA A 3 -44.00 -46.26 -15.30
C ALA A 3 -43.04 -45.32 -14.53
N SER A 4 -43.51 -44.73 -13.44
CA SER A 4 -42.86 -44.19 -12.26
C SER A 4 -42.29 -45.36 -11.41
N PRO A 5 -41.77 -45.18 -10.22
CA PRO A 5 -40.83 -44.28 -9.52
C PRO A 5 -39.80 -45.06 -8.68
N ARG A 6 -38.90 -44.38 -7.94
CA ARG A 6 -38.36 -44.94 -6.66
C ARG A 6 -37.75 -43.84 -5.78
N ALA A 7 -38.53 -43.46 -4.80
CA ALA A 7 -38.08 -42.84 -3.56
C ALA A 7 -37.22 -43.83 -2.74
N ARG A 8 -36.17 -43.34 -2.10
CA ARG A 8 -35.49 -44.02 -0.97
C ARG A 8 -35.32 -43.05 0.18
N HIS A 9 -36.22 -43.26 1.15
CA HIS A 9 -36.08 -42.79 2.52
C HIS A 9 -34.89 -43.51 3.18
N PHE A 10 -34.10 -42.81 3.94
CA PHE A 10 -33.34 -43.41 5.03
C PHE A 10 -33.61 -42.60 6.31
N ALA A 11 -34.11 -43.37 7.26
CA ALA A 11 -34.57 -42.94 8.55
C ALA A 11 -33.41 -42.90 9.57
N VAL A 12 -33.43 -41.90 10.39
CA VAL A 12 -33.33 -41.81 11.86
C VAL A 12 -32.60 -42.94 12.58
N LEU A 13 -31.61 -42.54 13.39
CA LEU A 13 -31.37 -43.19 14.69
C LEU A 13 -30.81 -42.14 15.67
N ALA A 14 -31.66 -41.82 16.65
CA ALA A 14 -31.33 -41.11 17.87
C ALA A 14 -30.68 -42.09 18.86
N ALA A 15 -29.62 -41.69 19.53
CA ALA A 15 -29.09 -42.37 20.71
C ALA A 15 -28.86 -41.35 21.82
N ALA A 16 -29.79 -41.38 22.78
CA ALA A 16 -29.65 -40.74 24.07
C ALA A 16 -28.80 -41.64 24.99
N ALA A 17 -27.81 -41.08 25.68
CA ALA A 17 -27.14 -41.71 26.77
C ALA A 17 -27.14 -40.78 28.00
N LEU A 18 -27.93 -41.18 28.97
CA LEU A 18 -27.99 -40.71 30.35
C LEU A 18 -26.83 -41.34 31.13
N LEU A 19 -26.12 -40.59 31.94
CA LEU A 19 -25.30 -41.06 33.06
C LEU A 19 -25.19 -39.92 34.11
N SER A 20 -25.99 -40.02 35.12
CA SER A 20 -25.78 -40.45 36.52
C SER A 20 -24.85 -39.54 37.31
N ALA A 21 -25.51 -38.86 38.25
CA ALA A 21 -24.94 -38.17 39.40
C ALA A 21 -24.33 -39.17 40.39
N CYS A 22 -23.16 -38.83 40.93
CA CYS A 22 -22.67 -39.38 42.19
C CYS A 22 -22.38 -38.19 43.14
N THR A 23 -23.30 -38.02 44.08
CA THR A 23 -23.09 -37.25 45.30
C THR A 23 -22.33 -38.11 46.29
N VAL A 24 -21.16 -37.66 46.74
CA VAL A 24 -20.52 -38.20 47.95
C VAL A 24 -20.42 -37.07 48.94
N GLY A 25 -21.14 -37.19 50.02
CA GLY A 25 -21.04 -36.35 51.21
C GLY A 25 -19.82 -36.76 52.05
N GLY A 26 -19.16 -35.79 52.63
CA GLY A 26 -18.11 -35.95 53.60
C GLY A 26 -17.97 -34.67 54.43
N PRO A 27 -17.52 -34.74 55.69
CA PRO A 27 -18.01 -33.98 56.82
C PRO A 27 -17.39 -32.61 57.02
N ASP A 28 -18.11 -31.79 57.73
CA ASP A 28 -17.78 -30.45 58.25
C ASP A 28 -16.40 -30.39 58.95
N LEU A 29 -15.59 -29.39 58.56
CA LEU A 29 -14.49 -28.88 59.32
C LEU A 29 -14.58 -27.34 59.39
N PRO A 30 -14.14 -26.74 60.53
CA PRO A 30 -14.49 -25.36 60.89
C PRO A 30 -13.70 -24.33 60.10
N ALA A 31 -14.37 -23.17 59.89
CA ALA A 31 -13.86 -22.00 59.19
C ALA A 31 -12.60 -21.43 59.87
N ALA A 32 -11.47 -21.50 59.17
CA ALA A 32 -10.31 -20.66 59.44
C ALA A 32 -10.25 -19.60 58.34
N GLY A 33 -10.23 -18.32 58.80
CA GLY A 33 -10.24 -17.16 57.90
C GLY A 33 -9.07 -17.21 56.90
N VAL A 34 -9.42 -17.23 55.60
CA VAL A 34 -8.45 -17.10 54.53
C VAL A 34 -8.47 -15.64 54.08
N ALA A 35 -7.35 -14.96 54.36
CA ALA A 35 -7.08 -13.63 53.82
C ALA A 35 -7.22 -13.65 52.31
N THR A 36 -8.05 -12.77 51.80
CA THR A 36 -8.26 -12.55 50.38
C THR A 36 -6.96 -12.03 49.75
N ALA A 37 -6.22 -12.90 49.08
CA ALA A 37 -5.12 -12.50 48.22
C ALA A 37 -5.67 -11.76 47.02
N PRO A 38 -5.09 -10.63 46.60
CA PRO A 38 -5.53 -9.94 45.38
C PRO A 38 -5.27 -10.88 44.20
N ALA A 39 -6.29 -11.02 43.36
CA ALA A 39 -6.19 -11.77 42.11
C ALA A 39 -5.05 -11.20 41.24
N PRO A 40 -4.23 -12.05 40.63
CA PRO A 40 -3.23 -11.58 39.67
C PRO A 40 -3.96 -10.92 38.54
N SER A 41 -3.72 -9.61 38.35
CA SER A 41 -4.14 -8.87 37.19
C SER A 41 -3.65 -9.63 35.97
N ALA A 42 -4.59 -10.12 35.16
CA ALA A 42 -4.29 -10.69 33.87
C ALA A 42 -3.59 -9.60 33.04
N VAL A 43 -2.28 -9.69 32.95
CA VAL A 43 -1.49 -8.96 31.97
C VAL A 43 -1.95 -9.49 30.62
N ALA A 44 -2.76 -8.71 29.93
CA ALA A 44 -3.07 -8.96 28.54
C ALA A 44 -1.74 -9.10 27.79
N PRO A 45 -1.53 -10.14 26.99
CA PRO A 45 -0.32 -10.24 26.19
C PRO A 45 -0.33 -9.03 25.25
N ALA A 46 0.64 -8.13 25.45
CA ALA A 46 0.98 -7.14 24.45
C ALA A 46 1.46 -7.93 23.22
N GLY A 47 0.52 -8.18 22.31
CA GLY A 47 0.79 -8.83 21.06
C GLY A 47 1.73 -7.96 20.24
N SER A 48 3.02 -8.20 20.36
CA SER A 48 4.06 -7.75 19.43
C SER A 48 3.89 -8.52 18.11
N GLY A 49 2.77 -8.31 17.44
CA GLY A 49 2.52 -8.79 16.08
C GLY A 49 3.12 -7.81 15.10
N SER A 50 4.45 -7.76 14.96
CA SER A 50 5.09 -7.15 13.81
C SER A 50 4.74 -7.99 12.59
N GLY A 51 3.86 -7.48 11.72
CA GLY A 51 3.57 -8.09 10.42
C GLY A 51 2.11 -8.36 10.09
N ALA A 52 1.17 -8.24 11.02
CA ALA A 52 -0.25 -8.42 10.71
C ALA A 52 -0.75 -7.26 9.83
N LEU A 53 -1.33 -7.59 8.67
CA LEU A 53 -2.02 -6.64 7.80
C LEU A 53 -3.24 -6.08 8.55
N ARG A 54 -3.26 -4.77 8.73
CA ARG A 54 -4.41 -4.09 9.33
C ARG A 54 -5.24 -3.41 8.24
N GLN A 55 -6.47 -3.86 8.09
CA GLN A 55 -7.41 -3.20 7.20
C GLN A 55 -7.93 -1.90 7.83
N VAL A 56 -7.91 -0.84 7.05
CA VAL A 56 -8.41 0.50 7.41
C VAL A 56 -9.38 0.98 6.34
N ALA A 57 -10.28 1.88 6.70
CA ALA A 57 -11.22 2.46 5.76
C ALA A 57 -10.52 3.40 4.77
N GLU A 58 -9.52 4.13 5.24
CA GLU A 58 -8.71 5.06 4.46
C GLU A 58 -7.27 5.02 4.98
N LEU A 59 -6.29 5.11 4.06
CA LEU A 59 -4.88 5.08 4.41
C LEU A 59 -4.44 6.45 4.94
N PRO A 60 -3.88 6.52 6.16
CA PRO A 60 -3.32 7.77 6.67
C PRO A 60 -2.08 8.20 5.85
N SER A 61 -1.85 9.50 5.79
CA SER A 61 -0.62 10.04 5.20
C SER A 61 0.60 9.61 6.03
N PRO A 62 1.74 9.28 5.39
CA PRO A 62 2.98 9.01 6.12
C PRO A 62 3.40 10.21 6.98
N PRO A 63 3.94 9.99 8.19
CA PRO A 63 4.26 11.08 9.13
C PRO A 63 5.29 12.08 8.58
N ALA A 64 6.18 11.66 7.71
CA ALA A 64 7.16 12.53 7.04
C ALA A 64 6.52 13.55 6.08
N THR A 65 5.27 13.32 5.66
CA THR A 65 4.49 14.20 4.77
C THR A 65 3.40 14.98 5.49
N ALA A 66 3.18 14.74 6.78
CA ALA A 66 2.11 15.38 7.57
C ALA A 66 2.26 16.91 7.69
N GLY A 67 3.42 17.50 7.35
CA GLY A 67 3.69 18.93 7.39
C GLY A 67 3.80 19.62 6.02
N GLY A 68 3.65 18.92 4.90
CA GLY A 68 3.83 19.53 3.58
C GLY A 68 3.61 18.60 2.41
N THR A 69 3.50 19.21 1.23
CA THR A 69 3.33 18.52 -0.05
C THR A 69 4.63 17.85 -0.53
N GLU A 70 5.76 18.18 0.10
CA GLU A 70 7.09 17.71 -0.29
C GLU A 70 7.46 16.44 0.47
N GLN A 71 7.67 15.36 -0.26
CA GLN A 71 8.23 14.13 0.29
C GLN A 71 9.72 14.37 0.61
N PRO A 72 10.20 13.95 1.80
CA PRO A 72 11.61 14.10 2.16
C PRO A 72 12.52 13.33 1.20
N ILE A 73 13.73 13.84 1.02
CA ILE A 73 14.77 13.19 0.23
C ILE A 73 15.14 11.86 0.89
N ALA A 74 15.25 10.81 0.09
CA ALA A 74 15.62 9.48 0.55
C ALA A 74 16.99 9.05 0.03
N VAL A 75 17.48 7.97 0.60
CA VAL A 75 18.68 7.27 0.11
C VAL A 75 18.45 6.80 -1.33
N SER A 76 19.50 6.88 -2.15
CA SER A 76 19.49 6.56 -3.58
C SER A 76 18.70 7.52 -4.47
N ASP A 77 18.11 8.59 -3.95
CA ASP A 77 17.57 9.66 -4.78
C ASP A 77 18.70 10.39 -5.51
N THR A 78 18.42 10.78 -6.75
CA THR A 78 19.35 11.59 -7.54
C THR A 78 18.89 13.04 -7.54
N LEU A 79 19.72 13.92 -6.99
CA LEU A 79 19.49 15.36 -6.94
C LEU A 79 20.24 16.04 -8.07
N GLU A 80 19.60 16.99 -8.70
CA GLU A 80 20.22 17.92 -9.64
C GLU A 80 20.39 19.27 -8.96
N ILE A 81 21.65 19.69 -8.83
CA ILE A 81 22.02 20.93 -8.17
C ILE A 81 22.49 21.88 -9.24
N PHE A 82 21.82 23.00 -9.35
CA PHE A 82 22.14 24.07 -10.27
C PHE A 82 22.64 25.30 -9.49
N VAL A 83 23.86 25.77 -9.81
CA VAL A 83 24.47 26.95 -9.23
C VAL A 83 24.50 28.05 -10.28
N PHE A 84 23.73 29.11 -10.06
CA PHE A 84 23.62 30.22 -11.01
C PHE A 84 24.99 30.89 -11.24
N GLN A 85 25.32 31.12 -12.49
CA GLN A 85 26.62 31.73 -12.97
C GLN A 85 27.86 30.87 -12.66
N VAL A 86 27.76 29.70 -12.09
CA VAL A 86 28.91 28.82 -11.82
C VAL A 86 28.60 27.40 -12.30
N PRO A 87 28.63 27.16 -13.62
CA PRO A 87 28.24 25.85 -14.19
C PRO A 87 29.15 24.71 -13.72
N ASP A 88 30.41 24.99 -13.40
CA ASP A 88 31.37 23.98 -12.92
C ASP A 88 30.98 23.35 -11.58
N LEU A 89 30.16 24.02 -10.78
CA LEU A 89 29.64 23.53 -9.52
C LEU A 89 28.25 22.89 -9.69
N SER A 90 27.60 23.10 -10.84
CA SER A 90 26.29 22.47 -11.15
C SER A 90 26.49 21.01 -11.53
N ARG A 91 25.76 20.11 -10.86
CA ARG A 91 25.87 18.65 -11.11
C ARG A 91 24.69 17.85 -10.64
N SER A 92 24.63 16.64 -11.15
CA SER A 92 23.74 15.58 -10.66
C SER A 92 24.53 14.75 -9.65
N VAL A 93 23.97 14.56 -8.44
CA VAL A 93 24.57 13.78 -7.35
C VAL A 93 23.54 12.79 -6.79
N GLN A 94 23.99 11.60 -6.46
CA GLN A 94 23.13 10.60 -5.82
C GLN A 94 23.36 10.63 -4.31
N VAL A 95 22.27 10.48 -3.56
CA VAL A 95 22.30 10.31 -2.11
C VAL A 95 22.83 8.92 -1.79
N ASP A 96 23.91 8.84 -1.04
CA ASP A 96 24.55 7.57 -0.67
C ASP A 96 23.75 6.79 0.38
N SER A 97 24.23 5.58 0.72
CA SER A 97 23.60 4.70 1.71
C SER A 97 23.58 5.28 3.13
N THR A 98 24.42 6.29 3.41
CA THR A 98 24.46 7.01 4.71
C THR A 98 23.55 8.24 4.72
N GLY A 99 22.83 8.50 3.62
CA GLY A 99 21.95 9.65 3.49
C GLY A 99 22.67 10.98 3.21
N ARG A 100 23.86 10.93 2.62
CA ARG A 100 24.72 12.09 2.35
C ARG A 100 24.93 12.28 0.86
N ILE A 101 25.25 13.51 0.48
CA ILE A 101 25.75 13.85 -0.86
C ILE A 101 27.13 14.46 -0.74
N THR A 102 27.96 14.32 -1.76
CA THR A 102 29.29 14.95 -1.81
C THR A 102 29.31 16.00 -2.90
N LEU A 103 29.68 17.23 -2.50
CA LEU A 103 29.78 18.40 -3.37
C LEU A 103 31.22 18.90 -3.44
N PRO A 104 31.66 19.47 -4.58
CA PRO A 104 32.95 20.11 -4.68
C PRO A 104 33.08 21.23 -3.68
N LEU A 105 34.26 21.45 -3.16
CA LEU A 105 34.62 22.49 -2.20
C LEU A 105 33.96 22.34 -0.81
N VAL A 106 32.68 22.02 -0.76
CA VAL A 106 31.89 21.91 0.47
C VAL A 106 32.08 20.54 1.17
N GLY A 107 32.38 19.49 0.37
CA GLY A 107 32.49 18.13 0.90
C GLY A 107 31.15 17.44 1.10
N SER A 108 31.02 16.65 2.17
CA SER A 108 29.86 15.76 2.39
C SER A 108 28.80 16.42 3.28
N LEU A 109 27.55 16.48 2.78
CA LEU A 109 26.38 17.03 3.47
C LEU A 109 25.32 15.96 3.70
N SER A 110 24.70 15.96 4.88
CA SER A 110 23.57 15.06 5.19
C SER A 110 22.27 15.63 4.64
N VAL A 111 21.58 14.88 3.77
CA VAL A 111 20.36 15.34 3.06
C VAL A 111 19.16 14.44 3.26
N ALA A 112 19.36 13.17 3.59
CA ALA A 112 18.25 12.24 3.78
C ALA A 112 17.33 12.68 4.94
N GLY A 113 16.03 12.55 4.72
CA GLY A 113 14.99 12.96 5.68
C GLY A 113 14.70 14.47 5.67
N LYS A 114 15.44 15.28 4.91
CA LYS A 114 15.20 16.72 4.78
C LYS A 114 14.33 17.04 3.57
N SER A 115 13.61 18.16 3.62
CA SER A 115 12.90 18.69 2.45
C SER A 115 13.89 19.30 1.46
N LEU A 116 13.50 19.40 0.18
CA LEU A 116 14.30 20.05 -0.85
C LEU A 116 14.72 21.46 -0.45
N ARG A 117 13.80 22.25 0.08
CA ARG A 117 14.07 23.62 0.55
C ARG A 117 15.10 23.67 1.67
N ALA A 118 15.05 22.74 2.60
CA ALA A 118 16.02 22.67 3.69
C ALA A 118 17.42 22.35 3.17
N VAL A 119 17.52 21.44 2.21
CA VAL A 119 18.78 21.06 1.56
C VAL A 119 19.33 22.22 0.71
N GLU A 120 18.48 22.88 -0.05
CA GLU A 120 18.85 24.08 -0.83
C GLU A 120 19.43 25.18 0.05
N ALA A 121 18.76 25.50 1.17
CA ALA A 121 19.27 26.50 2.13
C ALA A 121 20.59 26.08 2.78
N GLU A 122 20.77 24.78 3.05
CA GLU A 122 21.98 24.25 3.65
C GLU A 122 23.19 24.33 2.67
N ILE A 123 22.95 23.91 1.41
CA ILE A 123 23.96 24.00 0.35
C ILE A 123 24.33 25.47 0.09
N THR A 124 23.32 26.35 -0.01
CA THR A 124 23.53 27.79 -0.20
C THR A 124 24.41 28.37 0.90
N ARG A 125 24.11 28.04 2.16
CA ARG A 125 24.90 28.50 3.32
C ARG A 125 26.33 27.95 3.27
N ALA A 126 26.49 26.67 2.92
CA ALA A 126 27.79 26.03 2.86
C ALA A 126 28.71 26.66 1.81
N TYR A 127 28.18 27.00 0.62
CA TYR A 127 28.93 27.71 -0.40
C TYR A 127 29.17 29.20 -0.04
N ALA A 128 28.23 29.88 0.59
CA ALA A 128 28.33 31.27 0.97
C ALA A 128 29.43 31.54 2.03
N THR A 129 29.71 30.54 2.89
CA THR A 129 30.65 30.72 4.00
C THR A 129 32.07 30.97 3.52
N ASN A 130 32.55 30.27 2.47
CA ASN A 130 33.96 30.31 2.09
C ASN A 130 34.24 30.45 0.59
N TYR A 131 33.22 30.26 -0.28
CA TYR A 131 33.49 30.06 -1.71
C TYR A 131 32.77 31.02 -2.65
N LEU A 132 31.54 31.43 -2.36
CA LEU A 132 30.72 32.25 -3.25
C LEU A 132 30.08 33.43 -2.50
N GLN A 133 30.00 34.58 -3.16
CA GLN A 133 29.24 35.72 -2.66
C GLN A 133 27.79 35.63 -3.17
N ASN A 134 26.80 35.59 -2.25
CA ASN A 134 25.39 35.51 -2.55
C ASN A 134 25.02 34.38 -3.58
N PRO A 135 25.39 33.11 -3.32
CA PRO A 135 25.12 32.05 -4.26
C PRO A 135 23.59 31.83 -4.42
N GLN A 136 23.16 31.74 -5.66
CA GLN A 136 21.78 31.32 -6.00
C GLN A 136 21.85 29.86 -6.44
N ILE A 137 21.26 29.00 -5.63
CA ILE A 137 21.29 27.54 -5.83
C ILE A 137 19.88 27.02 -5.90
N THR A 138 19.62 26.19 -6.89
CA THR A 138 18.35 25.47 -7.03
C THR A 138 18.64 23.99 -6.95
N VAL A 139 17.84 23.26 -6.15
CA VAL A 139 17.92 21.82 -6.01
C VAL A 139 16.64 21.19 -6.52
N ALA A 140 16.77 20.25 -7.44
CA ALA A 140 15.65 19.48 -7.97
C ALA A 140 15.89 17.98 -7.79
N VAL A 141 14.84 17.18 -7.65
CA VAL A 141 14.95 15.72 -7.70
C VAL A 141 14.87 15.30 -9.17
N LYS A 142 15.96 14.74 -9.69
CA LYS A 142 16.04 14.24 -11.05
C LYS A 142 15.44 12.86 -11.19
N ASP A 143 15.77 11.96 -10.26
CA ASP A 143 15.21 10.61 -10.16
C ASP A 143 15.07 10.22 -8.68
N SER A 144 14.00 9.52 -8.35
CA SER A 144 13.75 9.08 -7.00
C SER A 144 13.33 7.63 -6.98
N VAL A 145 14.16 6.79 -6.40
CA VAL A 145 13.87 5.38 -6.20
C VAL A 145 12.78 5.22 -5.14
N SER A 146 12.74 6.13 -4.17
CA SER A 146 11.76 6.14 -3.09
C SER A 146 10.37 6.59 -3.53
N ARG A 147 10.24 7.26 -4.69
CA ARG A 147 8.97 7.75 -5.25
C ARG A 147 8.44 6.82 -6.33
N ARG A 148 8.37 5.54 -6.05
CA ARG A 148 7.80 4.54 -6.96
C ARG A 148 6.63 3.84 -6.32
N VAL A 149 5.64 3.49 -7.13
CA VAL A 149 4.48 2.68 -6.76
C VAL A 149 4.53 1.38 -7.54
N THR A 150 4.21 0.28 -6.86
CA THR A 150 4.03 -1.00 -7.52
C THR A 150 2.55 -1.16 -7.86
N VAL A 151 2.24 -1.46 -9.10
CA VAL A 151 0.87 -1.77 -9.54
C VAL A 151 0.84 -3.19 -10.04
N ASP A 152 -0.02 -4.02 -9.46
CA ASP A 152 -0.09 -5.45 -9.70
C ASP A 152 -1.54 -5.93 -9.87
N GLY A 153 -1.71 -7.16 -10.39
CA GLY A 153 -3.00 -7.79 -10.61
C GLY A 153 -3.64 -7.43 -11.95
N GLU A 154 -4.94 -7.21 -11.94
CA GLU A 154 -5.75 -7.03 -13.16
C GLU A 154 -5.66 -5.61 -13.73
N VAL A 155 -4.48 -5.25 -14.19
CA VAL A 155 -4.18 -4.01 -14.94
C VAL A 155 -3.61 -4.35 -16.31
N ALA A 156 -3.56 -3.39 -17.22
CA ALA A 156 -3.03 -3.62 -18.56
C ALA A 156 -1.53 -4.00 -18.53
N ARG A 157 -0.76 -3.42 -17.63
CA ARG A 157 0.66 -3.70 -17.44
C ARG A 157 1.00 -3.59 -15.95
N SER A 158 1.28 -4.74 -15.31
CA SER A 158 1.82 -4.76 -13.94
C SER A 158 3.27 -4.29 -13.95
N GLY A 159 3.70 -3.60 -12.89
CA GLY A 159 5.06 -3.11 -12.79
C GLY A 159 5.28 -2.07 -11.72
N VAL A 160 6.49 -1.51 -11.71
CA VAL A 160 6.89 -0.42 -10.81
C VAL A 160 6.94 0.88 -11.61
N TYR A 161 6.18 1.88 -11.17
CA TYR A 161 6.03 3.14 -11.88
C TYR A 161 6.56 4.32 -11.05
N PRO A 162 7.22 5.30 -11.66
CA PRO A 162 7.59 6.53 -10.98
C PRO A 162 6.31 7.32 -10.63
N LEU A 163 6.27 7.84 -9.41
CA LEU A 163 5.11 8.53 -8.87
C LEU A 163 5.38 10.03 -8.73
N PRO A 164 4.66 10.89 -9.45
CA PRO A 164 4.69 12.33 -9.22
C PRO A 164 4.30 12.68 -7.76
N PRO A 165 4.78 13.80 -7.20
CA PRO A 165 4.52 14.15 -5.79
C PRO A 165 3.04 14.30 -5.44
N THR A 166 2.19 14.58 -6.42
CA THR A 166 0.74 14.80 -6.25
C THR A 166 -0.11 13.65 -6.77
N ALA A 167 0.50 12.52 -7.14
CA ALA A 167 -0.22 11.45 -7.81
C ALA A 167 -1.24 10.76 -6.89
N SER A 168 -2.32 10.37 -7.50
CA SER A 168 -3.45 9.68 -6.92
C SER A 168 -3.52 8.22 -7.34
N LEU A 169 -4.52 7.48 -6.83
CA LEU A 169 -4.79 6.11 -7.24
C LEU A 169 -5.17 6.02 -8.72
N LEU A 170 -5.96 6.97 -9.22
CA LEU A 170 -6.33 6.99 -10.63
C LEU A 170 -5.13 7.24 -11.55
N ASP A 171 -4.18 8.08 -11.12
CA ASP A 171 -2.94 8.32 -11.88
C ASP A 171 -2.10 7.04 -11.98
N ALA A 172 -1.95 6.29 -10.88
CA ALA A 172 -1.20 5.02 -10.89
C ALA A 172 -1.85 3.98 -11.81
N ILE A 173 -3.18 3.87 -11.79
CA ILE A 173 -3.92 3.00 -12.70
C ILE A 173 -3.75 3.46 -14.15
N ALA A 174 -3.76 4.77 -14.42
CA ALA A 174 -3.53 5.30 -15.76
C ALA A 174 -2.10 5.01 -16.26
N LEU A 175 -1.08 5.16 -15.41
CA LEU A 175 0.31 4.81 -15.72
C LEU A 175 0.48 3.32 -16.09
N SER A 176 -0.29 2.44 -15.46
CA SER A 176 -0.30 1.00 -15.78
C SER A 176 -1.08 0.66 -17.06
N GLY A 177 -1.65 1.66 -17.74
CA GLY A 177 -2.45 1.48 -18.95
C GLY A 177 -3.94 1.19 -18.69
N GLY A 178 -4.38 1.36 -17.44
CA GLY A 178 -5.77 1.15 -17.03
C GLY A 178 -6.06 -0.25 -16.48
N LEU A 179 -7.29 -0.45 -16.06
CA LEU A 179 -7.79 -1.73 -15.56
C LEU A 179 -7.99 -2.72 -16.72
N SER A 180 -7.73 -4.01 -16.49
CA SER A 180 -8.02 -5.07 -17.44
C SER A 180 -9.55 -5.26 -17.60
N LYS A 181 -9.95 -6.00 -18.64
CA LYS A 181 -11.37 -6.28 -18.92
C LYS A 181 -12.03 -7.11 -17.83
N VAL A 182 -11.26 -7.92 -17.10
CA VAL A 182 -11.72 -8.81 -16.03
C VAL A 182 -11.51 -8.23 -14.63
N ALA A 183 -10.93 -7.04 -14.53
CA ALA A 183 -10.69 -6.36 -13.26
C ALA A 183 -11.98 -6.08 -12.50
N ASP A 184 -11.94 -6.21 -11.20
CA ASP A 184 -12.99 -5.75 -10.29
C ASP A 184 -12.66 -4.32 -9.83
N ASP A 185 -13.31 -3.35 -10.44
CA ASP A 185 -13.17 -1.92 -10.15
C ASP A 185 -13.58 -1.52 -8.72
N LYS A 186 -14.28 -2.42 -7.98
CA LYS A 186 -14.65 -2.24 -6.58
C LYS A 186 -13.66 -2.88 -5.60
N LYS A 187 -12.71 -3.68 -6.11
CA LYS A 187 -11.72 -4.40 -5.30
C LYS A 187 -10.30 -4.01 -5.69
N VAL A 188 -9.99 -2.76 -5.46
CA VAL A 188 -8.64 -2.21 -5.63
C VAL A 188 -8.06 -1.94 -4.25
N PHE A 189 -7.06 -2.71 -3.87
CA PHE A 189 -6.42 -2.61 -2.57
C PHE A 189 -5.12 -1.83 -2.67
N VAL A 190 -4.93 -0.91 -1.76
CA VAL A 190 -3.67 -0.19 -1.60
C VAL A 190 -3.03 -0.61 -0.29
N TYR A 191 -1.81 -1.09 -0.37
CA TYR A 191 -0.99 -1.47 0.76
C TYR A 191 0.05 -0.38 1.02
N ARG A 192 0.18 0.03 2.26
CA ARG A 192 1.16 1.03 2.72
C ARG A 192 1.86 0.56 3.97
N ASP A 193 3.18 0.71 3.99
CA ASP A 193 3.97 0.51 5.20
C ASP A 193 4.17 1.85 5.91
N ILE A 194 3.77 1.92 7.16
CA ILE A 194 3.99 3.09 8.02
C ILE A 194 4.70 2.61 9.28
N ASN A 195 5.97 2.93 9.43
CA ASN A 195 6.79 2.56 10.59
C ASN A 195 6.78 1.03 10.87
N GLY A 196 6.89 0.22 9.83
CA GLY A 196 6.88 -1.24 9.93
C GLY A 196 5.49 -1.86 10.14
N ARG A 197 4.44 -1.05 10.10
CA ARG A 197 3.04 -1.51 10.14
C ARG A 197 2.44 -1.51 8.75
N LYS A 198 2.05 -2.69 8.28
CA LYS A 198 1.41 -2.83 6.98
C LYS A 198 -0.08 -2.55 7.08
N LEU A 199 -0.50 -1.46 6.48
CA LEU A 199 -1.91 -1.06 6.37
C LEU A 199 -2.44 -1.41 4.99
N VAL A 200 -3.71 -1.75 4.91
CA VAL A 200 -4.41 -2.00 3.64
C VAL A 200 -5.77 -1.33 3.64
N ALA A 201 -6.11 -0.66 2.56
CA ALA A 201 -7.45 -0.11 2.34
C ALA A 201 -8.00 -0.56 0.99
N ASN A 202 -9.32 -0.77 0.93
CA ASN A 202 -10.02 -1.08 -0.30
C ASN A 202 -10.67 0.17 -0.89
N TYR A 203 -10.46 0.39 -2.17
CA TYR A 203 -11.02 1.52 -2.91
C TYR A 203 -11.91 1.05 -4.05
N ASP A 204 -13.07 1.69 -4.17
CA ASP A 204 -13.99 1.52 -5.30
C ASP A 204 -13.64 2.57 -6.37
N VAL A 205 -12.90 2.13 -7.39
CA VAL A 205 -12.44 2.99 -8.50
C VAL A 205 -13.61 3.46 -9.36
N ALA A 206 -14.69 2.68 -9.46
CA ALA A 206 -15.89 3.11 -10.17
C ALA A 206 -16.56 4.29 -9.46
N ALA A 207 -16.68 4.23 -8.13
CA ALA A 207 -17.23 5.31 -7.33
C ALA A 207 -16.33 6.57 -7.34
N ILE A 208 -15.00 6.40 -7.35
CA ILE A 208 -14.05 7.52 -7.48
C ILE A 208 -14.20 8.20 -8.84
N ARG A 209 -14.26 7.44 -9.94
CA ARG A 209 -14.47 7.98 -11.29
C ARG A 209 -15.81 8.68 -11.45
N ALA A 210 -16.83 8.23 -10.72
CA ALA A 210 -18.15 8.88 -10.68
C ALA A 210 -18.19 10.13 -9.78
N GLY A 211 -17.09 10.50 -9.11
CA GLY A 211 -17.03 11.63 -8.17
C GLY A 211 -17.75 11.40 -6.85
N GLN A 212 -18.13 10.15 -6.54
CA GLN A 212 -18.84 9.79 -5.31
C GLN A 212 -17.90 9.52 -4.14
N ARG A 213 -16.61 9.31 -4.39
CA ARG A 213 -15.56 9.11 -3.40
C ARG A 213 -14.32 9.90 -3.79
N ASN A 214 -13.58 10.32 -2.78
CA ASN A 214 -12.30 11.00 -2.99
C ASN A 214 -11.27 10.03 -3.59
N ASP A 215 -10.45 10.54 -4.50
CA ASP A 215 -9.31 9.84 -5.05
C ASP A 215 -8.16 9.89 -4.03
N PRO A 216 -7.72 8.76 -3.46
CA PRO A 216 -6.69 8.77 -2.45
C PRO A 216 -5.33 9.10 -3.05
N ARG A 217 -4.57 9.90 -2.30
CA ARG A 217 -3.19 10.19 -2.65
C ARG A 217 -2.31 8.97 -2.41
N LEU A 218 -1.44 8.66 -3.36
CA LEU A 218 -0.44 7.62 -3.23
C LEU A 218 0.91 8.22 -2.80
N TYR A 219 1.70 7.38 -2.16
CA TYR A 219 3.04 7.72 -1.69
C TYR A 219 4.04 6.67 -2.17
N GLY A 220 5.31 7.05 -2.19
CA GLY A 220 6.35 6.10 -2.57
C GLY A 220 6.37 4.87 -1.65
N GLY A 221 6.54 3.70 -2.25
CA GLY A 221 6.47 2.41 -1.56
C GLY A 221 5.07 1.81 -1.46
N ASP A 222 4.01 2.52 -1.88
CA ASP A 222 2.67 1.94 -1.93
C ASP A 222 2.62 0.81 -2.96
N VAL A 223 1.81 -0.21 -2.66
CA VAL A 223 1.52 -1.32 -3.58
C VAL A 223 0.03 -1.33 -3.86
N VAL A 224 -0.33 -1.14 -5.12
CA VAL A 224 -1.71 -1.18 -5.60
C VAL A 224 -1.96 -2.56 -6.20
N VAL A 225 -2.95 -3.28 -5.69
CA VAL A 225 -3.32 -4.61 -6.19
C VAL A 225 -4.77 -4.58 -6.64
N VAL A 226 -4.98 -4.90 -7.92
CA VAL A 226 -6.31 -4.96 -8.54
C VAL A 226 -6.73 -6.42 -8.65
N PHE A 227 -7.85 -6.77 -8.03
CA PHE A 227 -8.38 -8.14 -8.09
C PHE A 227 -9.27 -8.35 -9.31
N SER A 228 -9.37 -9.61 -9.72
CA SER A 228 -10.28 -10.02 -10.79
C SER A 228 -11.73 -10.11 -10.31
N SER A 229 -12.66 -9.91 -11.24
CA SER A 229 -14.09 -10.11 -11.02
C SER A 229 -14.51 -11.49 -11.53
N GLY A 230 -14.92 -12.38 -10.63
CA GLY A 230 -15.37 -13.72 -11.01
C GLY A 230 -16.55 -13.71 -12.00
N SER A 231 -17.45 -12.76 -11.91
CA SER A 231 -18.55 -12.60 -12.86
C SER A 231 -18.08 -12.15 -14.25
N LYS A 232 -17.09 -11.25 -14.33
CA LYS A 232 -16.52 -10.81 -15.61
C LYS A 232 -15.72 -11.93 -16.29
N ILE A 233 -14.97 -12.73 -15.50
CA ILE A 233 -14.26 -13.93 -15.98
C ILE A 233 -15.26 -14.95 -16.54
N ALA A 234 -16.29 -15.27 -15.80
CA ALA A 234 -17.32 -16.21 -16.25
C ALA A 234 -18.00 -15.75 -17.55
N MET A 235 -18.28 -14.46 -17.67
CA MET A 235 -18.85 -13.87 -18.88
C MET A 235 -17.87 -13.91 -20.07
N GLN A 236 -16.58 -13.68 -19.82
CA GLN A 236 -15.56 -13.78 -20.86
C GLN A 236 -15.44 -15.23 -21.37
N ASN A 237 -15.32 -16.19 -20.46
CA ASN A 237 -15.25 -17.61 -20.82
C ASN A 237 -16.48 -18.06 -21.60
N LEU A 238 -17.68 -17.57 -21.21
CA LEU A 238 -18.91 -17.86 -21.94
C LEU A 238 -18.89 -17.28 -23.37
N LYS A 239 -18.41 -16.05 -23.55
CA LYS A 239 -18.27 -15.44 -24.88
C LYS A 239 -17.29 -16.21 -25.76
N GLU A 240 -16.16 -16.65 -25.19
CA GLU A 240 -15.18 -17.47 -25.90
C GLU A 240 -15.75 -18.84 -26.27
N ALA A 241 -16.46 -19.50 -25.36
CA ALA A 241 -17.10 -20.79 -25.59
C ALA A 241 -18.21 -20.74 -26.65
N LEU A 242 -18.95 -19.62 -26.71
CA LEU A 242 -20.01 -19.40 -27.69
C LEU A 242 -19.48 -18.93 -29.07
N GLY A 243 -18.18 -18.79 -29.23
CA GLY A 243 -17.57 -18.41 -30.51
C GLY A 243 -18.01 -17.04 -31.03
N VAL A 244 -18.41 -16.11 -30.12
CA VAL A 244 -18.73 -14.72 -30.50
C VAL A 244 -17.40 -13.96 -30.70
N ALA A 245 -16.58 -14.47 -31.62
CA ALA A 245 -15.62 -13.67 -32.31
C ALA A 245 -16.43 -12.71 -33.19
N THR A 246 -16.33 -11.41 -32.94
CA THR A 246 -16.81 -10.38 -33.85
C THR A 246 -16.36 -10.72 -35.25
N PRO A 247 -17.29 -10.99 -36.22
CA PRO A 247 -16.86 -11.13 -37.60
C PRO A 247 -16.28 -9.77 -38.01
N ILE A 248 -14.98 -9.73 -38.24
CA ILE A 248 -14.38 -8.65 -39.01
C ILE A 248 -15.02 -8.79 -40.38
N ALA A 249 -16.09 -8.02 -40.63
CA ALA A 249 -16.65 -7.85 -41.96
C ALA A 249 -15.52 -7.26 -42.82
N ARG A 250 -14.77 -8.15 -43.49
CA ARG A 250 -14.00 -7.77 -44.64
C ARG A 250 -15.01 -7.29 -45.68
N LEU A 251 -15.24 -5.99 -45.68
CA LEU A 251 -15.83 -5.32 -46.84
C LEU A 251 -14.77 -5.45 -47.96
N ALA A 252 -14.92 -6.48 -48.76
CA ALA A 252 -14.30 -6.54 -50.06
C ALA A 252 -15.02 -5.46 -50.90
N ILE A 253 -14.36 -4.37 -51.13
CA ILE A 253 -14.76 -3.38 -52.16
C ILE A 253 -14.21 -3.90 -53.48
N PRO A 254 -15.08 -4.02 -54.51
CA PRO A 254 -14.68 -4.46 -55.82
C PRO A 254 -13.78 -3.45 -56.55
#